data_1a053542b140d97dcae067d73aec96a1
#
_entry.id   1a053542b140d97dcae067d73aec96a1
#
_cell.length_a   1.000
_cell.length_b   1.000
_cell.length_c   1.000
_cell.angle_alpha   90.00
_cell.angle_beta   90.00
_cell.angle_gamma   90.00
#
_symmetry.space_group_name_H-M   'P 1'
#
loop_
_entity.id
_entity.type
_entity.pdbx_description
1 polymer ?
#
loop_
_entity_poly.entity_id
_entity_poly.type
_entity_poly.pdbx_seq_one_letter_code
_entity_poly.pdbx_strand_id
1 'polypeptide(L)'
;MIKKYWLIKSEPEVFSIQDLNKSTNKTTFWDGVRNYQARNFIRDEMKKGDGVLFYHSNTEPNSIVGVCEVVKEGYPDHTQFDSKSIHYFPSSSPENPVWFMVDIKLQRIFNTPVTLDNIKKNSILKKMRLIQRGNRLSVMPVEKEEWDEIIKMGS
;
A
#
# COMPACT_ATOMS: atom_id res chain seq x y z
N MET A 1 -8.77 -5.91 -19.51
CA MET A 1 -8.80 -5.85 -18.04
C MET A 1 -8.79 -4.40 -17.57
N ILE A 2 -9.64 -4.09 -16.60
CA ILE A 2 -9.70 -2.75 -16.02
C ILE A 2 -8.64 -2.64 -14.91
N LYS A 3 -7.69 -1.75 -15.11
CA LYS A 3 -6.66 -1.44 -14.11
C LYS A 3 -7.31 -0.76 -12.91
N LYS A 4 -6.95 -1.19 -11.70
CA LYS A 4 -7.37 -0.55 -10.47
C LYS A 4 -6.20 0.15 -9.81
N TYR A 5 -6.51 0.97 -8.82
CA TYR A 5 -5.53 1.79 -8.13
C TYR A 5 -5.70 1.64 -6.62
N TRP A 6 -4.59 1.64 -5.93
CA TRP A 6 -4.51 1.35 -4.49
C TRP A 6 -3.56 2.32 -3.80
N LEU A 7 -3.70 2.42 -2.49
CA LEU A 7 -2.74 3.12 -1.63
C LEU A 7 -2.34 2.17 -0.51
N ILE A 8 -1.05 2.11 -0.23
CA ILE A 8 -0.51 1.34 0.88
C ILE A 8 0.23 2.28 1.82
N LYS A 9 0.15 2.00 3.12
CA LYS A 9 0.81 2.79 4.16
C LYS A 9 2.01 2.06 4.71
N SER A 10 3.13 2.77 4.84
CA SER A 10 4.35 2.27 5.47
C SER A 10 4.93 3.33 6.38
N GLU A 11 5.43 2.93 7.53
CA GLU A 11 6.20 3.82 8.39
C GLU A 11 7.64 3.87 7.87
N PRO A 12 8.17 5.05 7.54
CA PRO A 12 9.51 5.12 6.91
C PRO A 12 10.64 4.60 7.79
N GLU A 13 10.47 4.61 9.11
CA GLU A 13 11.48 4.02 10.01
C GLU A 13 11.51 2.50 9.94
N VAL A 14 10.41 1.87 9.52
CA VAL A 14 10.31 0.41 9.35
C VAL A 14 10.67 0.01 7.93
N PHE A 15 10.03 0.65 6.94
CA PHE A 15 10.32 0.39 5.53
C PHE A 15 9.94 1.61 4.69
N SER A 16 10.95 2.33 4.21
CA SER A 16 10.75 3.55 3.41
C SER A 16 10.76 3.26 1.92
N ILE A 17 10.34 4.27 1.12
CA ILE A 17 10.44 4.16 -0.33
C ILE A 17 11.91 4.06 -0.78
N GLN A 18 12.84 4.64 -0.03
CA GLN A 18 14.27 4.49 -0.30
C GLN A 18 14.72 3.06 -0.06
N ASP A 19 14.19 2.39 0.97
CA ASP A 19 14.46 0.96 1.20
C ASP A 19 13.96 0.13 0.04
N LEU A 20 12.78 0.43 -0.47
CA LEU A 20 12.23 -0.25 -1.65
C LEU A 20 13.12 -0.01 -2.88
N ASN A 21 13.60 1.20 -3.07
CA ASN A 21 14.48 1.55 -4.18
C ASN A 21 15.79 0.77 -4.15
N LYS A 22 16.24 0.40 -2.96
CA LYS A 22 17.48 -0.39 -2.76
C LYS A 22 17.23 -1.89 -2.76
N SER A 23 15.98 -2.32 -2.74
CA SER A 23 15.62 -3.74 -2.74
C SER A 23 15.96 -4.38 -4.10
N THR A 24 16.19 -5.68 -4.09
CA THR A 24 16.48 -6.44 -5.31
C THR A 24 15.35 -6.22 -6.32
N ASN A 25 15.73 -5.76 -7.51
CA ASN A 25 14.79 -5.47 -8.59
C ASN A 25 13.72 -4.46 -8.19
N LYS A 26 14.00 -3.63 -7.16
CA LYS A 26 13.07 -2.62 -6.60
C LYS A 26 11.71 -3.21 -6.24
N THR A 27 11.70 -4.45 -5.78
CA THR A 27 10.49 -5.24 -5.52
C THR A 27 10.52 -5.75 -4.09
N THR A 28 9.36 -5.79 -3.45
CA THR A 28 9.20 -6.38 -2.13
C THR A 28 7.84 -7.05 -2.00
N PHE A 29 7.76 -8.05 -1.11
CA PHE A 29 6.46 -8.59 -0.70
C PHE A 29 5.87 -7.66 0.37
N TRP A 30 4.54 -7.48 0.34
CA TRP A 30 3.85 -6.58 1.28
C TRP A 30 3.15 -7.38 2.36
N ASP A 31 3.91 -7.78 3.36
CA ASP A 31 3.45 -8.62 4.46
C ASP A 31 2.88 -7.81 5.62
N GLY A 32 2.38 -8.51 6.63
CA GLY A 32 2.01 -7.91 7.90
C GLY A 32 0.66 -7.22 7.94
N VAL A 33 -0.14 -7.30 6.89
CA VAL A 33 -1.48 -6.72 6.89
C VAL A 33 -2.40 -7.59 7.74
N ARG A 34 -2.94 -7.04 8.83
CA ARG A 34 -3.73 -7.77 9.83
C ARG A 34 -5.10 -7.14 10.06
N ASN A 35 -5.69 -6.60 9.00
CA ASN A 35 -7.06 -6.10 8.97
C ASN A 35 -7.82 -6.91 7.92
N TYR A 36 -8.97 -7.46 8.28
CA TYR A 36 -9.70 -8.36 7.37
C TYR A 36 -10.17 -7.67 6.08
N GLN A 37 -10.59 -6.41 6.17
CA GLN A 37 -11.01 -5.68 4.97
C GLN A 37 -9.82 -5.44 4.03
N ALA A 38 -8.69 -5.01 4.56
CA ALA A 38 -7.46 -4.82 3.79
C ALA A 38 -6.98 -6.14 3.18
N ARG A 39 -7.05 -7.24 3.96
CA ARG A 39 -6.72 -8.58 3.50
C ARG A 39 -7.59 -8.97 2.30
N ASN A 40 -8.87 -8.66 2.36
CA ASN A 40 -9.79 -9.00 1.26
C ASN A 40 -9.42 -8.27 -0.04
N PHE A 41 -8.98 -7.02 0.05
CA PHE A 41 -8.46 -6.31 -1.12
C PHE A 41 -7.25 -7.03 -1.70
N ILE A 42 -6.30 -7.40 -0.85
CA ILE A 42 -5.07 -8.07 -1.26
C ILE A 42 -5.38 -9.43 -1.89
N ARG A 43 -6.19 -10.23 -1.23
CA ARG A 43 -6.49 -11.60 -1.67
C ARG A 43 -7.32 -11.63 -2.94
N ASP A 44 -8.33 -10.75 -3.03
CA ASP A 44 -9.40 -10.92 -4.03
C ASP A 44 -9.38 -9.87 -5.13
N GLU A 45 -8.83 -8.68 -4.90
CA GLU A 45 -9.04 -7.56 -5.81
C GLU A 45 -7.78 -6.96 -6.42
N MET A 46 -6.66 -6.96 -5.71
CA MET A 46 -5.40 -6.42 -6.24
C MET A 46 -4.84 -7.36 -7.29
N LYS A 47 -4.66 -6.85 -8.50
CA LYS A 47 -4.24 -7.65 -9.65
C LYS A 47 -2.92 -7.14 -10.22
N LYS A 48 -2.16 -8.03 -10.83
CA LYS A 48 -0.92 -7.68 -11.52
C LYS A 48 -1.18 -6.55 -12.51
N GLY A 49 -0.34 -5.50 -12.44
CA GLY A 49 -0.49 -4.32 -13.28
C GLY A 49 -1.23 -3.18 -12.61
N ASP A 50 -1.91 -3.41 -11.48
CA ASP A 50 -2.59 -2.34 -10.74
C ASP A 50 -1.56 -1.35 -10.21
N GLY A 51 -1.94 -0.06 -10.20
CA GLY A 51 -1.12 1.00 -9.63
C GLY A 51 -1.25 1.08 -8.12
N VAL A 52 -0.17 1.43 -7.44
CA VAL A 52 -0.12 1.54 -5.99
C VAL A 52 0.59 2.82 -5.58
N LEU A 53 -0.10 3.66 -4.82
CA LEU A 53 0.51 4.85 -4.22
C LEU A 53 1.19 4.44 -2.91
N PHE A 54 2.44 4.85 -2.73
CA PHE A 54 3.24 4.53 -1.54
C PHE A 54 3.18 5.70 -0.57
N TYR A 55 2.55 5.49 0.58
CA TYR A 55 2.29 6.54 1.57
C TYR A 55 3.15 6.31 2.82
N HIS A 56 3.91 7.33 3.21
CA HIS A 56 4.64 7.34 4.48
C HIS A 56 3.73 7.85 5.58
N SER A 57 3.46 6.99 6.55
CA SER A 57 2.65 7.30 7.73
C SER A 57 3.51 7.39 8.98
N ASN A 58 2.93 7.94 10.05
CA ASN A 58 3.59 8.07 11.35
C ASN A 58 4.93 8.80 11.24
N THR A 59 4.95 9.86 10.47
CA THR A 59 6.11 10.72 10.24
C THR A 59 5.63 12.15 10.02
N GLU A 60 6.54 13.11 10.00
CA GLU A 60 6.20 14.52 9.81
C GLU A 60 6.94 15.08 8.59
N PRO A 61 6.23 15.43 7.52
CA PRO A 61 4.79 15.25 7.31
C PRO A 61 4.47 13.87 6.76
N ASN A 62 3.26 13.36 7.02
CA ASN A 62 2.74 12.20 6.31
C ASN A 62 2.53 12.58 4.84
N SER A 63 2.92 11.71 3.91
CA SER A 63 2.82 12.04 2.49
C SER A 63 2.86 10.82 1.59
N ILE A 64 2.28 10.97 0.39
CA ILE A 64 2.45 10.00 -0.69
C ILE A 64 3.77 10.35 -1.36
N VAL A 65 4.69 9.40 -1.43
CA VAL A 65 6.08 9.66 -1.83
C VAL A 65 6.46 9.02 -3.16
N GLY A 66 5.60 8.17 -3.72
CA GLY A 66 5.91 7.55 -5.00
C GLY A 66 4.84 6.60 -5.48
N VAL A 67 5.14 5.93 -6.57
CA VAL A 67 4.24 5.04 -7.31
C VAL A 67 4.88 3.68 -7.47
N CYS A 68 4.10 2.65 -7.22
CA CYS A 68 4.48 1.26 -7.41
C CYS A 68 3.46 0.56 -8.31
N GLU A 69 3.77 -0.70 -8.64
CA GLU A 69 2.89 -1.55 -9.43
C GLU A 69 2.83 -2.92 -8.77
N VAL A 70 1.65 -3.54 -8.77
CA VAL A 70 1.50 -4.93 -8.33
C VAL A 70 2.14 -5.83 -9.38
N VAL A 71 3.11 -6.64 -8.96
CA VAL A 71 3.82 -7.56 -9.85
C VAL A 71 3.55 -9.02 -9.52
N LYS A 72 2.94 -9.31 -8.37
CA LYS A 72 2.49 -10.66 -8.00
C LYS A 72 1.19 -10.53 -7.23
N GLU A 73 0.16 -11.28 -7.65
CA GLU A 73 -1.16 -11.25 -7.05
C GLU A 73 -1.19 -11.97 -5.71
N GLY A 74 -2.27 -11.81 -4.96
CA GLY A 74 -2.40 -12.29 -3.60
C GLY A 74 -1.99 -13.75 -3.39
N TYR A 75 -1.13 -13.97 -2.42
CA TYR A 75 -0.68 -15.30 -1.99
C TYR A 75 -0.49 -15.26 -0.47
N PRO A 76 -0.42 -16.44 0.19
CA PRO A 76 -0.34 -16.45 1.65
C PRO A 76 0.88 -15.69 2.18
N ASP A 77 0.62 -14.85 3.18
CA ASP A 77 1.67 -14.13 3.90
C ASP A 77 2.41 -15.14 4.79
N HIS A 78 3.69 -15.38 4.49
CA HIS A 78 4.48 -16.39 5.19
C HIS A 78 4.77 -16.03 6.64
N THR A 79 4.73 -14.74 7.00
CA THR A 79 5.04 -14.30 8.36
C THR A 79 4.00 -14.78 9.38
N GLN A 80 2.77 -15.08 8.92
CA GLN A 80 1.72 -15.59 9.82
C GLN A 80 2.06 -16.96 10.40
N PHE A 81 2.93 -17.72 9.75
CA PHE A 81 3.30 -19.08 10.19
C PHE A 81 4.59 -19.10 11.02
N ASP A 82 5.32 -17.99 11.07
CA ASP A 82 6.61 -17.91 11.74
C ASP A 82 6.43 -17.42 13.18
N SER A 83 6.62 -18.32 14.14
CA SER A 83 6.45 -18.01 15.57
C SER A 83 7.41 -16.92 16.08
N LYS A 84 8.45 -16.63 15.33
CA LYS A 84 9.42 -15.57 15.67
C LYS A 84 9.06 -14.21 15.07
N SER A 85 8.08 -14.18 14.16
CA SER A 85 7.64 -12.93 13.54
C SER A 85 6.68 -12.17 14.45
N ILE A 86 6.76 -10.84 14.45
CA ILE A 86 5.76 -9.99 15.12
C ILE A 86 4.39 -10.14 14.49
N HIS A 87 4.32 -10.70 13.27
CA HIS A 87 3.08 -10.91 12.53
C HIS A 87 2.54 -12.35 12.66
N TYR A 88 3.12 -13.14 13.56
CA TYR A 88 2.68 -14.52 13.79
C TYR A 88 1.21 -14.59 14.14
N PHE A 89 0.50 -15.52 13.53
CA PHE A 89 -0.93 -15.71 13.76
C PHE A 89 -1.20 -17.20 14.00
N PRO A 90 -1.26 -17.63 15.28
CA PRO A 90 -1.34 -19.05 15.63
C PRO A 90 -2.55 -19.79 15.07
N SER A 91 -3.65 -19.07 14.77
CA SER A 91 -4.86 -19.68 14.20
C SER A 91 -4.73 -20.02 12.73
N SER A 92 -3.67 -19.54 12.04
CA SER A 92 -3.42 -19.87 10.64
C SER A 92 -2.59 -21.15 10.51
N SER A 93 -2.78 -21.85 9.40
CA SER A 93 -1.91 -22.96 8.99
C SER A 93 -1.68 -22.87 7.48
N PRO A 94 -0.61 -23.51 6.95
CA PRO A 94 -0.38 -23.50 5.50
C PRO A 94 -1.56 -24.05 4.68
N GLU A 95 -2.34 -24.97 5.27
CA GLU A 95 -3.53 -25.54 4.65
C GLU A 95 -4.73 -24.59 4.72
N ASN A 96 -4.70 -23.63 5.66
CA ASN A 96 -5.82 -22.74 5.94
C ASN A 96 -5.31 -21.34 6.27
N PRO A 97 -4.68 -20.65 5.32
CA PRO A 97 -4.10 -19.33 5.59
C PRO A 97 -5.20 -18.27 5.76
N VAL A 98 -4.99 -17.36 6.70
CA VAL A 98 -5.90 -16.25 6.97
C VAL A 98 -5.41 -14.96 6.30
N TRP A 99 -4.09 -14.74 6.26
CA TRP A 99 -3.48 -13.50 5.81
C TRP A 99 -2.75 -13.67 4.49
N PHE A 100 -2.85 -12.65 3.64
CA PHE A 100 -2.32 -12.65 2.28
C PHE A 100 -1.46 -11.43 2.03
N MET A 101 -0.59 -11.51 1.03
CA MET A 101 0.27 -10.43 0.61
C MET A 101 0.37 -10.39 -0.91
N VAL A 102 0.82 -9.26 -1.43
CA VAL A 102 1.14 -9.08 -2.86
C VAL A 102 2.59 -8.64 -2.96
N ASP A 103 3.18 -8.76 -4.14
CA ASP A 103 4.47 -8.14 -4.41
C ASP A 103 4.24 -6.84 -5.17
N ILE A 104 4.99 -5.83 -4.78
CA ILE A 104 4.97 -4.53 -5.44
C ILE A 104 6.37 -4.16 -5.91
N LYS A 105 6.43 -3.44 -7.03
CA LYS A 105 7.68 -2.95 -7.61
C LYS A 105 7.61 -1.44 -7.73
N LEU A 106 8.68 -0.76 -7.32
CA LEU A 106 8.78 0.69 -7.43
C LEU A 106 8.80 1.11 -8.89
N GLN A 107 7.96 2.07 -9.26
CA GLN A 107 7.92 2.67 -10.59
C GLN A 107 8.58 4.05 -10.59
N ARG A 108 8.26 4.88 -9.59
CA ARG A 108 8.77 6.24 -9.54
C ARG A 108 8.72 6.81 -8.13
N ILE A 109 9.77 7.51 -7.73
CA ILE A 109 9.76 8.34 -6.52
C ILE A 109 9.32 9.74 -6.95
N PHE A 110 8.35 10.34 -6.24
CA PHE A 110 7.86 11.67 -6.57
C PHE A 110 8.96 12.72 -6.36
N ASN A 111 9.03 13.69 -7.27
CA ASN A 111 9.87 14.88 -7.11
C ASN A 111 9.38 15.72 -5.93
N THR A 112 8.06 15.80 -5.77
CA THR A 112 7.42 16.55 -4.69
C THR A 112 6.52 15.60 -3.92
N PRO A 113 6.86 15.25 -2.67
CA PRO A 113 5.95 14.45 -1.85
C PRO A 113 4.59 15.13 -1.74
N VAL A 114 3.52 14.34 -1.87
CA VAL A 114 2.16 14.88 -1.78
C VAL A 114 1.71 14.73 -0.33
N THR A 115 1.77 15.84 0.41
CA THR A 115 1.51 15.83 1.84
C THR A 115 0.03 15.63 2.16
N LEU A 116 -0.25 15.06 3.32
CA LEU A 116 -1.63 14.90 3.80
C LEU A 116 -2.36 16.24 3.85
N ASP A 117 -1.69 17.31 4.28
CA ASP A 117 -2.27 18.65 4.31
C ASP A 117 -2.70 19.11 2.91
N ASN A 118 -1.86 18.92 1.91
CA ASN A 118 -2.19 19.29 0.54
C ASN A 118 -3.33 18.45 -0.03
N ILE A 119 -3.40 17.17 0.34
CA ILE A 119 -4.52 16.30 -0.05
C ILE A 119 -5.82 16.85 0.53
N LYS A 120 -5.82 17.21 1.80
CA LYS A 120 -7.02 17.75 2.49
C LYS A 120 -7.50 19.06 1.89
N LYS A 121 -6.60 19.86 1.35
CA LYS A 121 -6.92 21.16 0.72
C LYS A 121 -7.36 21.03 -0.73
N ASN A 122 -7.19 19.88 -1.34
CA ASN A 122 -7.47 19.67 -2.76
C ASN A 122 -8.95 19.26 -2.96
N SER A 123 -9.69 20.07 -3.72
CA SER A 123 -11.13 19.86 -3.92
C SER A 123 -11.45 18.55 -4.66
N ILE A 124 -10.55 18.07 -5.50
CA ILE A 124 -10.73 16.83 -6.27
C ILE A 124 -10.61 15.62 -5.34
N LEU A 125 -9.85 15.75 -4.25
CA LEU A 125 -9.53 14.64 -3.35
C LEU A 125 -10.42 14.58 -2.11
N LYS A 126 -11.50 15.35 -2.05
CA LYS A 126 -12.37 15.44 -0.87
C LYS A 126 -12.94 14.10 -0.42
N LYS A 127 -13.20 13.19 -1.35
CA LYS A 127 -13.83 11.89 -1.06
C LYS A 127 -12.81 10.77 -0.98
N MET A 128 -11.52 11.07 -1.10
CA MET A 128 -10.47 10.07 -1.03
C MET A 128 -10.52 9.33 0.30
N ARG A 129 -10.45 7.99 0.26
CA ARG A 129 -10.57 7.18 1.48
C ARG A 129 -9.53 7.52 2.53
N LEU A 130 -8.33 7.86 2.10
CA LEU A 130 -7.21 8.19 2.98
C LEU A 130 -7.60 9.24 4.03
N ILE A 131 -8.39 10.25 3.65
CA ILE A 131 -8.73 11.37 4.51
C ILE A 131 -10.10 11.28 5.14
N GLN A 132 -10.82 10.16 4.94
CA GLN A 132 -12.12 9.99 5.56
C GLN A 132 -11.98 9.70 7.06
N ARG A 133 -12.85 10.34 7.84
CA ARG A 133 -12.86 10.16 9.28
C ARG A 133 -13.09 8.69 9.62
N GLY A 134 -12.28 8.17 10.54
CA GLY A 134 -12.38 6.78 10.99
C GLY A 134 -11.76 5.74 10.08
N ASN A 135 -11.18 6.15 8.94
CA ASN A 135 -10.48 5.21 8.08
C ASN A 135 -9.15 4.79 8.71
N ARG A 136 -9.02 3.50 8.99
CA ARG A 136 -7.82 2.92 9.60
C ARG A 136 -7.16 1.87 8.71
N LEU A 137 -7.56 1.79 7.45
CA LEU A 137 -7.02 0.83 6.50
C LEU A 137 -5.57 1.17 6.14
N SER A 138 -4.71 0.15 6.11
CA SER A 138 -3.33 0.28 5.63
C SER A 138 -3.21 -0.02 4.14
N VAL A 139 -4.25 -0.62 3.56
CA VAL A 139 -4.38 -0.86 2.12
C VAL A 139 -5.79 -0.45 1.75
N MET A 140 -5.96 0.38 0.74
CA MET A 140 -7.26 0.91 0.36
C MET A 140 -7.35 1.23 -1.13
N PRO A 141 -8.54 1.15 -1.71
CA PRO A 141 -8.72 1.55 -3.10
C PRO A 141 -8.62 3.05 -3.29
N VAL A 142 -8.21 3.45 -4.48
CA VAL A 142 -8.11 4.84 -4.94
C VAL A 142 -8.85 4.94 -6.26
N GLU A 143 -9.71 5.96 -6.39
CA GLU A 143 -10.41 6.19 -7.64
C GLU A 143 -9.44 6.73 -8.71
N LYS A 144 -9.70 6.43 -9.98
CA LYS A 144 -8.81 6.87 -11.06
C LYS A 144 -8.63 8.39 -11.08
N GLU A 145 -9.69 9.15 -10.84
CA GLU A 145 -9.62 10.60 -10.78
C GLU A 145 -8.70 11.08 -9.67
N GLU A 146 -8.75 10.42 -8.52
CA GLU A 146 -7.86 10.70 -7.39
C GLU A 146 -6.41 10.34 -7.73
N TRP A 147 -6.22 9.19 -8.36
CA TRP A 147 -4.91 8.75 -8.83
C TRP A 147 -4.28 9.78 -9.76
N ASP A 148 -5.03 10.22 -10.78
CA ASP A 148 -4.54 11.17 -11.76
C ASP A 148 -4.14 12.51 -11.11
N GLU A 149 -4.92 12.97 -10.14
CA GLU A 149 -4.63 14.20 -9.41
C GLU A 149 -3.36 14.07 -8.55
N ILE A 150 -3.21 12.96 -7.85
CA ILE A 150 -2.02 12.68 -7.03
C ILE A 150 -0.75 12.64 -7.90
N ILE A 151 -0.82 11.96 -9.03
CA ILE A 151 0.30 11.89 -9.98
C ILE A 151 0.72 13.28 -10.43
N LYS A 152 -0.25 14.13 -10.74
CA LYS A 152 -0.02 15.50 -11.15
C LYS A 152 0.65 16.31 -10.03
N MET A 153 0.20 16.16 -8.79
CA MET A 153 0.76 16.87 -7.63
C MET A 153 2.20 16.45 -7.33
N GLY A 154 2.53 15.18 -7.56
CA GLY A 154 3.84 14.62 -7.26
C GLY A 154 4.89 14.80 -8.35
N SER A 155 4.49 15.24 -9.50
CA SER A 155 5.37 15.36 -10.68
C SER A 155 6.37 16.50 -10.57
#